data_683ece89b1778a6815e228913f26d4ee
#
_entry.id   683ece89b1778a6815e228913f26d4ee
#
_cell.length_a   1.000
_cell.length_b   1.000
_cell.length_c   1.000
_cell.angle_alpha   90.00
_cell.angle_beta   90.00
_cell.angle_gamma   90.00
#
_symmetry.space_group_name_H-M   'P 1'
#
loop_
_entity.id
_entity.type
_entity.pdbx_description
1 polymer ?
#
loop_
_entity_poly.entity_id
_entity_poly.type
_entity_poly.pdbx_seq_one_letter_code
_entity_poly.pdbx_strand_id
1 'polypeptide(L)'
;EEMTTIITDLKETFRRGNIYIQLIYINVAVFILTTLTEVMFQLFNRSIAGVFEWLELPASVIRFILQPWSLLTYMFMHAGFMHILFNMLWLYWFGALFLSFFSAKHLRGVYILGGICGGLLYMAAYNIFPYFRPMTDYSFMLGASASVLAIVAATSYREPNYPIRLLLFGTIRLKYLALIVIGTDLLFITSSNAGGHIAHLGGALAGVWFAASLSKGSDLTSWINKCLDTLVSIVNFKPRKPKMKVHYGTGKQKDYDYNARKKAQSDEIDRILDKLKKSGYESLTTEEKKSLFDASKR
;
A
#
# COMPACT_ATOMS: atom_id res chain seq x y z
N GLU A 1 15.46 27.80 -7.13
CA GLU A 1 14.07 27.55 -7.65
C GLU A 1 13.96 26.16 -8.27
N GLU A 2 14.85 25.72 -9.19
CA GLU A 2 14.76 24.38 -9.82
C GLU A 2 14.81 23.22 -8.82
N MET A 3 15.68 23.26 -7.82
CA MET A 3 15.79 22.19 -6.80
C MET A 3 14.54 22.10 -5.92
N THR A 4 13.87 23.22 -5.65
CA THR A 4 12.61 23.25 -4.91
C THR A 4 11.48 22.61 -5.73
N THR A 5 11.49 22.79 -7.05
CA THR A 5 10.54 22.20 -7.98
C THR A 5 10.71 20.68 -8.05
N ILE A 6 11.97 20.18 -8.19
CA ILE A 6 12.26 18.74 -8.21
C ILE A 6 11.81 18.04 -6.92
N ILE A 7 12.11 18.61 -5.75
CA ILE A 7 11.68 18.04 -4.46
C ILE A 7 10.15 18.03 -4.35
N THR A 8 9.49 19.08 -4.84
CA THR A 8 8.03 19.17 -4.83
C THR A 8 7.41 18.12 -5.75
N ASP A 9 7.96 17.95 -6.95
CA ASP A 9 7.51 16.95 -7.93
C ASP A 9 7.72 15.52 -7.42
N LEU A 10 8.86 15.21 -6.81
CA LEU A 10 9.12 13.93 -6.17
C LEU A 10 8.13 13.64 -5.04
N LYS A 11 7.85 14.64 -4.19
CA LYS A 11 6.89 14.52 -3.09
C LYS A 11 5.47 14.31 -3.60
N GLU A 12 5.07 15.01 -4.67
CA GLU A 12 3.77 14.81 -5.29
C GLU A 12 3.66 13.44 -5.95
N THR A 13 4.66 13.00 -6.69
CA THR A 13 4.72 11.68 -7.32
C THR A 13 4.67 10.57 -6.26
N PHE A 14 5.40 10.72 -5.16
CA PHE A 14 5.32 9.80 -4.02
C PHE A 14 3.91 9.76 -3.41
N ARG A 15 3.29 10.92 -3.22
CA ARG A 15 1.98 11.03 -2.56
C ARG A 15 0.82 10.56 -3.46
N ARG A 16 0.94 10.76 -4.77
CA ARG A 16 -0.05 10.34 -5.78
C ARG A 16 0.23 8.94 -6.34
N GLY A 17 1.47 8.46 -6.18
CA GLY A 17 1.91 7.17 -6.69
C GLY A 17 1.21 5.99 -6.02
N ASN A 18 1.05 4.93 -6.79
CA ASN A 18 0.59 3.65 -6.26
C ASN A 18 1.59 3.10 -5.23
N ILE A 19 1.15 2.21 -4.35
CA ILE A 19 1.96 1.65 -3.28
C ILE A 19 3.30 1.03 -3.75
N TYR A 20 3.34 0.39 -4.92
CA TYR A 20 4.59 -0.16 -5.46
C TYR A 20 5.58 0.95 -5.83
N ILE A 21 5.12 2.09 -6.33
CA ILE A 21 5.96 3.27 -6.58
C ILE A 21 6.52 3.80 -5.25
N GLN A 22 5.70 3.89 -4.21
CA GLN A 22 6.15 4.33 -2.89
C GLN A 22 7.23 3.39 -2.33
N LEU A 23 7.06 2.08 -2.47
CA LEU A 23 8.07 1.09 -2.07
C LEU A 23 9.36 1.23 -2.87
N ILE A 24 9.29 1.47 -4.19
CA ILE A 24 10.47 1.77 -5.03
C ILE A 24 11.21 3.00 -4.50
N TYR A 25 10.50 4.11 -4.25
CA TYR A 25 11.12 5.33 -3.72
C TYR A 25 11.81 5.08 -2.37
N ILE A 26 11.20 4.32 -1.46
CA ILE A 26 11.80 3.99 -0.17
C ILE A 26 13.09 3.19 -0.37
N ASN A 27 13.06 2.13 -1.19
CA ASN A 27 14.23 1.31 -1.47
C ASN A 27 15.37 2.13 -2.11
N VAL A 28 15.05 2.95 -3.11
CA VAL A 28 16.03 3.83 -3.79
C VAL A 28 16.60 4.85 -2.81
N ALA A 29 15.77 5.46 -1.97
CA ALA A 29 16.24 6.43 -0.98
C ALA A 29 17.19 5.79 0.04
N VAL A 30 16.85 4.60 0.56
CA VAL A 30 17.74 3.84 1.46
C VAL A 30 19.04 3.49 0.76
N PHE A 31 19.00 3.00 -0.47
CA PHE A 31 20.19 2.65 -1.23
C PHE A 31 21.12 3.87 -1.47
N ILE A 32 20.56 5.00 -1.88
CA ILE A 32 21.36 6.24 -2.09
C ILE A 32 21.99 6.66 -0.76
N LEU A 33 21.21 6.65 0.34
CA LEU A 33 21.71 7.06 1.65
C LEU A 33 22.84 6.15 2.13
N THR A 34 22.68 4.84 2.05
CA THR A 34 23.68 3.88 2.49
C THR A 34 24.93 3.95 1.63
N THR A 35 24.78 4.02 0.29
CA THR A 35 25.93 4.13 -0.64
C THR A 35 26.70 5.44 -0.44
N LEU A 36 26.02 6.57 -0.32
CA LEU A 36 26.69 7.86 -0.06
C LEU A 36 27.42 7.85 1.28
N THR A 37 26.80 7.25 2.31
CA THR A 37 27.44 7.12 3.62
C THR A 37 28.68 6.24 3.53
N GLU A 38 28.59 5.12 2.84
CA GLU A 38 29.76 4.23 2.61
C GLU A 38 30.90 4.96 1.90
N VAL A 39 30.61 5.64 0.79
CA VAL A 39 31.59 6.44 0.03
C VAL A 39 32.25 7.49 0.93
N MET A 40 31.46 8.21 1.73
CA MET A 40 32.00 9.23 2.65
C MET A 40 32.99 8.60 3.67
N PHE A 41 32.64 7.47 4.25
CA PHE A 41 33.52 6.79 5.22
C PHE A 41 34.81 6.28 4.52
N GLN A 42 34.67 5.70 3.32
CA GLN A 42 35.82 5.20 2.54
C GLN A 42 36.82 6.35 2.16
N LEU A 43 36.31 7.52 1.82
CA LEU A 43 37.15 8.71 1.53
C LEU A 43 38.00 9.12 2.75
N PHE A 44 37.56 8.81 3.97
CA PHE A 44 38.33 9.04 5.20
C PHE A 44 39.08 7.78 5.70
N ASN A 45 39.25 6.77 4.85
CA ASN A 45 39.89 5.50 5.19
C ASN A 45 39.20 4.80 6.42
N ARG A 46 37.87 4.94 6.53
CA ARG A 46 37.05 4.32 7.57
C ARG A 46 36.10 3.31 6.94
N SER A 47 35.82 2.23 7.66
CA SER A 47 34.77 1.28 7.30
C SER A 47 33.52 1.53 8.12
N ILE A 48 32.36 1.50 7.47
CA ILE A 48 31.04 1.57 8.12
C ILE A 48 30.30 0.22 8.05
N ALA A 49 30.93 -0.81 7.47
CA ALA A 49 30.31 -2.12 7.24
C ALA A 49 29.64 -2.67 8.51
N GLY A 50 30.32 -2.60 9.66
CA GLY A 50 29.76 -3.06 10.93
C GLY A 50 28.48 -2.32 11.37
N VAL A 51 28.24 -1.09 10.90
CA VAL A 51 26.98 -0.37 11.16
C VAL A 51 25.87 -0.89 10.26
N PHE A 52 26.18 -1.18 8.98
CA PHE A 52 25.20 -1.73 8.06
C PHE A 52 24.79 -3.16 8.41
N GLU A 53 25.69 -3.99 8.97
CA GLU A 53 25.36 -5.30 9.52
C GLU A 53 24.21 -5.26 10.54
N TRP A 54 24.01 -4.14 11.26
CA TRP A 54 22.87 -3.96 12.16
C TRP A 54 21.54 -3.77 11.44
N LEU A 55 21.54 -3.47 10.15
CA LEU A 55 20.36 -3.34 9.32
C LEU A 55 20.11 -4.57 8.46
N GLU A 56 21.11 -5.43 8.30
CA GLU A 56 21.05 -6.67 7.56
C GLU A 56 20.59 -7.81 8.46
N LEU A 57 19.94 -8.82 7.88
CA LEU A 57 19.44 -9.95 8.65
C LEU A 57 20.54 -10.99 8.90
N PRO A 58 20.97 -11.20 10.15
CA PRO A 58 21.96 -12.24 10.46
C PRO A 58 21.33 -13.63 10.37
N ALA A 59 22.12 -14.64 9.94
CA ALA A 59 21.70 -16.03 10.02
C ALA A 59 21.68 -16.54 11.47
N SER A 60 22.56 -16.01 12.33
CA SER A 60 22.67 -16.39 13.73
C SER A 60 21.48 -15.91 14.55
N VAL A 61 20.76 -16.85 15.18
CA VAL A 61 19.62 -16.55 16.07
C VAL A 61 20.05 -15.68 17.26
N ILE A 62 21.27 -15.90 17.78
CA ILE A 62 21.77 -15.10 18.91
C ILE A 62 21.97 -13.64 18.49
N ARG A 63 22.57 -13.39 17.33
CA ARG A 63 22.70 -12.03 16.78
C ARG A 63 21.35 -11.42 16.47
N PHE A 64 20.42 -12.20 15.94
CA PHE A 64 19.06 -11.72 15.65
C PHE A 64 18.32 -11.23 16.89
N ILE A 65 18.47 -11.91 18.04
CA ILE A 65 17.86 -11.47 19.31
C ILE A 65 18.35 -10.06 19.70
N LEU A 66 19.61 -9.72 19.37
CA LEU A 66 20.17 -8.40 19.64
C LEU A 66 19.75 -7.33 18.63
N GLN A 67 19.33 -7.74 17.42
CA GLN A 67 18.91 -6.81 16.36
C GLN A 67 17.61 -7.28 15.65
N PRO A 68 16.47 -7.45 16.38
CA PRO A 68 15.25 -8.02 15.82
C PRO A 68 14.60 -7.14 14.73
N TRP A 69 14.89 -5.84 14.71
CA TRP A 69 14.47 -4.94 13.64
C TRP A 69 15.03 -5.32 12.28
N SER A 70 16.15 -6.04 12.24
CA SER A 70 16.80 -6.49 11.01
C SER A 70 15.88 -7.36 10.15
N LEU A 71 14.89 -8.05 10.74
CA LEU A 71 13.86 -8.79 10.00
C LEU A 71 12.98 -7.89 9.10
N LEU A 72 12.96 -6.60 9.36
CA LEU A 72 12.25 -5.62 8.52
C LEU A 72 13.19 -4.76 7.70
N THR A 73 14.33 -4.33 8.28
CA THR A 73 15.22 -3.38 7.61
C THR A 73 15.96 -4.00 6.44
N TYR A 74 16.32 -5.28 6.51
CA TYR A 74 17.04 -5.97 5.42
C TYR A 74 16.32 -5.91 4.08
N MET A 75 14.98 -5.87 4.08
CA MET A 75 14.14 -5.81 2.87
C MET A 75 14.35 -4.55 2.04
N PHE A 76 14.96 -3.52 2.63
CA PHE A 76 15.23 -2.22 1.99
C PHE A 76 16.71 -1.99 1.70
N MET A 77 17.58 -2.88 2.17
CA MET A 77 19.04 -2.82 1.93
C MET A 77 19.41 -3.51 0.62
N HIS A 78 20.40 -2.98 -0.11
CA HIS A 78 20.85 -3.58 -1.37
C HIS A 78 22.38 -3.51 -1.50
N ALA A 79 23.00 -4.63 -1.91
CA ALA A 79 24.46 -4.77 -1.99
C ALA A 79 25.11 -3.98 -3.14
N GLY A 80 24.34 -3.50 -4.14
CA GLY A 80 24.90 -2.78 -5.27
C GLY A 80 23.85 -2.39 -6.32
N PHE A 81 24.30 -1.61 -7.30
CA PHE A 81 23.41 -1.01 -8.31
C PHE A 81 22.59 -2.05 -9.10
N MET A 82 23.19 -3.11 -9.59
CA MET A 82 22.45 -4.13 -10.34
C MET A 82 21.44 -4.87 -9.46
N HIS A 83 21.78 -5.08 -8.19
CA HIS A 83 20.86 -5.73 -7.25
C HIS A 83 19.61 -4.89 -7.03
N ILE A 84 19.74 -3.58 -6.75
CA ILE A 84 18.57 -2.73 -6.61
C ILE A 84 17.84 -2.54 -7.93
N LEU A 85 18.54 -2.36 -9.05
CA LEU A 85 17.93 -2.16 -10.36
C LEU A 85 16.95 -3.30 -10.70
N PHE A 86 17.40 -4.55 -10.62
CA PHE A 86 16.55 -5.69 -10.92
C PHE A 86 15.39 -5.84 -9.91
N ASN A 87 15.64 -5.63 -8.63
CA ASN A 87 14.56 -5.65 -7.63
C ASN A 87 13.48 -4.61 -7.94
N MET A 88 13.88 -3.38 -8.28
CA MET A 88 12.93 -2.31 -8.56
C MET A 88 12.19 -2.50 -9.88
N LEU A 89 12.84 -3.03 -10.92
CA LEU A 89 12.17 -3.40 -12.17
C LEU A 89 11.10 -4.48 -11.95
N TRP A 90 11.42 -5.53 -11.20
CA TRP A 90 10.46 -6.57 -10.87
C TRP A 90 9.34 -6.04 -9.99
N LEU A 91 9.66 -5.23 -8.99
CA LEU A 91 8.63 -4.59 -8.14
C LEU A 91 7.72 -3.67 -8.96
N TYR A 92 8.26 -2.95 -9.93
CA TYR A 92 7.48 -2.09 -10.81
C TYR A 92 6.49 -2.91 -11.67
N TRP A 93 6.98 -3.90 -12.41
CA TRP A 93 6.15 -4.68 -13.30
C TRP A 93 5.15 -5.57 -12.55
N PHE A 94 5.63 -6.32 -11.57
CA PHE A 94 4.76 -7.24 -10.83
C PHE A 94 3.92 -6.54 -9.76
N GLY A 95 4.36 -5.42 -9.23
CA GLY A 95 3.55 -4.57 -8.37
C GLY A 95 2.37 -3.96 -9.11
N ALA A 96 2.58 -3.47 -10.33
CA ALA A 96 1.51 -2.97 -11.20
C ALA A 96 0.52 -4.10 -11.56
N LEU A 97 1.06 -5.28 -11.97
CA LEU A 97 0.24 -6.45 -12.30
C LEU A 97 -0.56 -6.95 -11.09
N PHE A 98 0.04 -7.01 -9.91
CA PHE A 98 -0.61 -7.41 -8.67
C PHE A 98 -1.82 -6.53 -8.36
N LEU A 99 -1.73 -5.22 -8.57
CA LEU A 99 -2.84 -4.29 -8.34
C LEU A 99 -4.02 -4.47 -9.30
N SER A 100 -3.86 -5.24 -10.39
CA SER A 100 -4.99 -5.63 -11.24
C SER A 100 -5.90 -6.68 -10.59
N PHE A 101 -5.40 -7.40 -9.59
CA PHE A 101 -6.10 -8.52 -8.95
C PHE A 101 -6.30 -8.34 -7.44
N PHE A 102 -5.49 -7.50 -6.81
CA PHE A 102 -5.44 -7.29 -5.37
C PHE A 102 -5.40 -5.79 -5.01
N SER A 103 -5.69 -5.45 -3.77
CA SER A 103 -5.67 -4.07 -3.29
C SER A 103 -4.26 -3.58 -2.96
N ALA A 104 -4.10 -2.25 -2.87
CA ALA A 104 -2.86 -1.61 -2.40
C ALA A 104 -2.48 -2.04 -0.97
N LYS A 105 -3.46 -2.29 -0.10
CA LYS A 105 -3.21 -2.83 1.25
C LYS A 105 -2.65 -4.24 1.20
N HIS A 106 -3.18 -5.07 0.30
CA HIS A 106 -2.65 -6.42 0.10
C HIS A 106 -1.21 -6.37 -0.41
N LEU A 107 -0.86 -5.46 -1.36
CA LEU A 107 0.49 -5.38 -1.89
C LEU A 107 1.51 -5.04 -0.80
N ARG A 108 1.28 -4.00 0.01
CA ARG A 108 2.20 -3.66 1.10
C ARG A 108 2.29 -4.77 2.15
N GLY A 109 1.15 -5.43 2.44
CA GLY A 109 1.10 -6.55 3.37
C GLY A 109 1.87 -7.77 2.87
N VAL A 110 1.73 -8.12 1.58
CA VAL A 110 2.46 -9.25 0.95
C VAL A 110 3.95 -8.95 0.84
N TYR A 111 4.33 -7.70 0.55
CA TYR A 111 5.73 -7.28 0.55
C TYR A 111 6.39 -7.56 1.92
N ILE A 112 5.76 -7.13 3.01
CA ILE A 112 6.27 -7.36 4.37
C ILE A 112 6.20 -8.84 4.76
N LEU A 113 5.07 -9.51 4.49
CA LEU A 113 4.89 -10.94 4.81
C LEU A 113 5.93 -11.81 4.09
N GLY A 114 6.14 -11.54 2.80
CA GLY A 114 7.13 -12.25 1.98
C GLY A 114 8.55 -12.09 2.51
N GLY A 115 8.92 -10.86 2.88
CA GLY A 115 10.20 -10.62 3.51
C GLY A 115 10.33 -11.32 4.87
N ILE A 116 9.33 -11.23 5.75
CA ILE A 116 9.36 -11.94 7.04
C ILE A 116 9.54 -13.44 6.83
N CYS A 117 8.73 -14.08 6.00
CA CYS A 117 8.81 -15.53 5.75
C CYS A 117 10.14 -15.90 5.06
N GLY A 118 10.63 -15.08 4.13
CA GLY A 118 11.93 -15.27 3.51
C GLY A 118 13.07 -15.22 4.52
N GLY A 119 13.09 -14.22 5.37
CA GLY A 119 14.08 -14.06 6.42
C GLY A 119 14.04 -15.19 7.44
N LEU A 120 12.87 -15.60 7.87
CA LEU A 120 12.70 -16.72 8.80
C LEU A 120 13.15 -18.05 8.20
N LEU A 121 12.85 -18.31 6.91
CA LEU A 121 13.30 -19.53 6.24
C LEU A 121 14.82 -19.54 6.07
N TYR A 122 15.43 -18.39 5.73
CA TYR A 122 16.88 -18.24 5.69
C TYR A 122 17.52 -18.57 7.04
N MET A 123 17.06 -17.95 8.12
CA MET A 123 17.58 -18.23 9.47
C MET A 123 17.40 -19.71 9.85
N ALA A 124 16.20 -20.26 9.60
CA ALA A 124 15.93 -21.67 9.90
C ALA A 124 16.89 -22.60 9.15
N ALA A 125 17.08 -22.39 7.85
CA ALA A 125 17.96 -23.21 7.04
C ALA A 125 19.43 -23.19 7.54
N TYR A 126 19.94 -22.01 7.87
CA TYR A 126 21.32 -21.85 8.35
C TYR A 126 21.56 -22.48 9.73
N ASN A 127 20.54 -22.58 10.55
CA ASN A 127 20.66 -23.20 11.89
C ASN A 127 20.31 -24.69 11.87
N ILE A 128 19.51 -25.17 10.92
CA ILE A 128 19.07 -26.58 10.85
C ILE A 128 20.02 -27.43 10.00
N PHE A 129 20.42 -26.97 8.82
CA PHE A 129 21.18 -27.78 7.87
C PHE A 129 22.69 -27.75 8.21
N PRO A 130 23.36 -28.93 8.39
CA PRO A 130 24.78 -29.00 8.70
C PRO A 130 25.68 -28.28 7.68
N TYR A 131 25.26 -28.23 6.40
CA TYR A 131 26.00 -27.57 5.33
C TYR A 131 26.19 -26.07 5.61
N PHE A 132 25.19 -25.38 6.17
CA PHE A 132 25.21 -23.93 6.41
C PHE A 132 25.78 -23.56 7.80
N ARG A 133 25.81 -24.48 8.75
CA ARG A 133 26.27 -24.22 10.15
C ARG A 133 27.59 -23.46 10.24
N PRO A 134 28.65 -23.83 9.49
CA PRO A 134 29.93 -23.12 9.60
C PRO A 134 29.87 -21.66 9.20
N MET A 135 28.85 -21.27 8.41
CA MET A 135 28.65 -19.91 7.88
C MET A 135 27.69 -19.07 8.72
N THR A 136 26.98 -19.66 9.67
CA THR A 136 25.87 -19.01 10.41
C THR A 136 26.28 -17.72 11.11
N ASP A 137 27.48 -17.66 11.71
CA ASP A 137 27.93 -16.49 12.45
C ASP A 137 28.44 -15.35 11.57
N TYR A 138 28.69 -15.61 10.29
CA TYR A 138 29.28 -14.66 9.35
C TYR A 138 28.33 -14.30 8.21
N SER A 139 27.17 -14.96 8.13
CA SER A 139 26.21 -14.72 7.05
C SER A 139 25.20 -13.67 7.44
N PHE A 140 25.07 -12.69 6.55
CA PHE A 140 24.05 -11.66 6.60
C PHE A 140 23.29 -11.65 5.28
N MET A 141 22.01 -11.33 5.33
CA MET A 141 21.14 -11.27 4.17
C MET A 141 20.53 -9.89 4.04
N LEU A 142 20.43 -9.40 2.79
CA LEU A 142 19.84 -8.13 2.44
C LEU A 142 19.17 -8.20 1.07
N GLY A 143 18.14 -7.40 0.86
CA GLY A 143 17.42 -7.29 -0.42
C GLY A 143 15.92 -7.39 -0.32
N ALA A 144 15.24 -6.71 -1.25
CA ALA A 144 13.79 -6.74 -1.41
C ALA A 144 13.27 -8.00 -2.10
N SER A 145 14.16 -8.85 -2.61
CA SER A 145 13.84 -9.91 -3.57
C SER A 145 12.85 -10.97 -3.05
N ALA A 146 12.94 -11.37 -1.78
CA ALA A 146 11.98 -12.27 -1.16
C ALA A 146 10.57 -11.66 -1.12
N SER A 147 10.46 -10.36 -0.79
CA SER A 147 9.21 -9.60 -0.82
C SER A 147 8.65 -9.48 -2.24
N VAL A 148 9.50 -9.22 -3.21
CA VAL A 148 9.12 -9.11 -4.63
C VAL A 148 8.65 -10.47 -5.16
N LEU A 149 9.36 -11.55 -4.82
CA LEU A 149 8.96 -12.89 -5.26
C LEU A 149 7.65 -13.36 -4.60
N ALA A 150 7.34 -12.91 -3.40
CA ALA A 150 6.02 -13.12 -2.80
C ALA A 150 4.90 -12.47 -3.63
N ILE A 151 5.12 -11.26 -4.14
CA ILE A 151 4.17 -10.58 -5.04
C ILE A 151 4.00 -11.36 -6.34
N VAL A 152 5.09 -11.83 -6.95
CA VAL A 152 5.08 -12.65 -8.17
C VAL A 152 4.30 -13.95 -7.95
N ALA A 153 4.62 -14.67 -6.87
CA ALA A 153 4.02 -15.95 -6.54
C ALA A 153 2.52 -15.83 -6.24
N ALA A 154 2.12 -14.79 -5.48
CA ALA A 154 0.72 -14.51 -5.20
C ALA A 154 -0.07 -14.20 -6.48
N THR A 155 0.50 -13.40 -7.38
CA THR A 155 -0.13 -13.06 -8.67
C THR A 155 -0.21 -14.29 -9.57
N SER A 156 0.85 -15.10 -9.62
CA SER A 156 0.89 -16.36 -10.38
C SER A 156 -0.13 -17.40 -9.89
N TYR A 157 -0.32 -17.50 -8.58
CA TYR A 157 -1.35 -18.35 -7.99
C TYR A 157 -2.76 -17.89 -8.37
N ARG A 158 -3.00 -16.59 -8.35
CA ARG A 158 -4.31 -15.98 -8.67
C ARG A 158 -4.65 -16.12 -10.15
N GLU A 159 -3.70 -15.81 -11.03
CA GLU A 159 -3.87 -15.81 -12.49
C GLU A 159 -2.74 -16.57 -13.20
N PRO A 160 -2.71 -17.90 -13.06
CA PRO A 160 -1.59 -18.73 -13.54
C PRO A 160 -1.41 -18.67 -15.06
N ASN A 161 -2.47 -18.43 -15.80
CA ASN A 161 -2.45 -18.41 -17.27
C ASN A 161 -2.29 -16.98 -17.85
N TYR A 162 -2.07 -15.97 -17.00
CA TYR A 162 -1.87 -14.61 -17.46
C TYR A 162 -0.67 -14.53 -18.43
N PRO A 163 -0.83 -13.97 -19.66
CA PRO A 163 0.23 -13.90 -20.64
C PRO A 163 1.19 -12.73 -20.29
N ILE A 164 2.48 -13.05 -20.13
CA ILE A 164 3.55 -12.06 -19.98
C ILE A 164 4.40 -12.07 -21.24
N ARG A 165 4.59 -10.90 -21.84
CA ARG A 165 5.45 -10.75 -23.00
C ARG A 165 6.88 -10.43 -22.55
N LEU A 166 7.77 -11.39 -22.75
CA LEU A 166 9.20 -11.23 -22.52
C LEU A 166 9.88 -10.73 -23.78
N LEU A 167 10.86 -9.79 -23.61
CA LEU A 167 11.50 -9.12 -24.73
C LEU A 167 12.16 -10.09 -25.73
N LEU A 168 12.83 -11.12 -25.22
CA LEU A 168 13.62 -12.06 -26.03
C LEU A 168 12.92 -13.42 -26.26
N PHE A 169 11.96 -13.81 -25.41
CA PHE A 169 11.39 -15.16 -25.37
C PHE A 169 9.91 -15.20 -25.81
N GLY A 170 9.37 -14.06 -26.27
CA GLY A 170 7.97 -13.98 -26.66
C GLY A 170 7.00 -14.02 -25.49
N THR A 171 5.81 -14.60 -25.68
CA THR A 171 4.77 -14.63 -24.67
C THR A 171 4.81 -15.94 -23.88
N ILE A 172 4.95 -15.85 -22.56
CA ILE A 172 4.91 -16.99 -21.63
C ILE A 172 3.78 -16.79 -20.62
N ARG A 173 3.23 -17.88 -20.09
CA ARG A 173 2.24 -17.80 -19.00
C ARG A 173 2.94 -17.57 -17.66
N LEU A 174 2.34 -16.74 -16.82
CA LEU A 174 2.90 -16.32 -15.52
C LEU A 174 3.33 -17.49 -14.64
N LYS A 175 2.57 -18.59 -14.60
CA LYS A 175 2.93 -19.80 -13.85
C LYS A 175 4.30 -20.38 -14.26
N TYR A 176 4.64 -20.36 -15.56
CA TYR A 176 5.91 -20.88 -16.02
C TYR A 176 7.07 -19.96 -15.63
N LEU A 177 6.86 -18.64 -15.67
CA LEU A 177 7.85 -17.70 -15.19
C LEU A 177 8.14 -17.92 -13.69
N ALA A 178 7.08 -18.03 -12.87
CA ALA A 178 7.22 -18.28 -11.44
C ALA A 178 7.93 -19.63 -11.16
N LEU A 179 7.56 -20.69 -11.89
CA LEU A 179 8.19 -22.01 -11.75
C LEU A 179 9.66 -22.01 -12.16
N ILE A 180 10.03 -21.28 -13.22
CA ILE A 180 11.43 -21.13 -13.64
C ILE A 180 12.24 -20.45 -12.56
N VAL A 181 11.73 -19.34 -11.99
CA VAL A 181 12.44 -18.59 -10.93
C VAL A 181 12.61 -19.47 -9.68
N ILE A 182 11.53 -20.09 -9.18
CA ILE A 182 11.57 -20.99 -8.03
C ILE A 182 12.47 -22.19 -8.28
N GLY A 183 12.40 -22.78 -9.48
CA GLY A 183 13.28 -23.88 -9.87
C GLY A 183 14.75 -23.49 -9.90
N THR A 184 15.06 -22.29 -10.40
CA THR A 184 16.42 -21.74 -10.36
C THR A 184 16.90 -21.56 -8.93
N ASP A 185 16.07 -21.01 -8.03
CA ASP A 185 16.42 -20.85 -6.62
C ASP A 185 16.71 -22.20 -5.93
N LEU A 186 15.93 -23.23 -6.25
CA LEU A 186 16.19 -24.60 -5.74
C LEU A 186 17.51 -25.19 -6.26
N LEU A 187 17.83 -24.97 -7.54
CA LEU A 187 19.07 -25.50 -8.14
C LEU A 187 20.30 -24.79 -7.59
N PHE A 188 20.21 -23.52 -7.26
CA PHE A 188 21.33 -22.71 -6.76
C PHE A 188 21.36 -22.53 -5.24
N ILE A 189 20.60 -23.34 -4.50
CA ILE A 189 20.47 -23.22 -3.02
C ILE A 189 21.81 -23.39 -2.28
N THR A 190 22.83 -23.97 -2.89
CA THR A 190 24.18 -24.15 -2.32
C THR A 190 25.23 -23.25 -2.98
N SER A 191 24.81 -22.26 -3.77
CA SER A 191 25.71 -21.31 -4.43
C SER A 191 26.25 -20.25 -3.45
N SER A 192 27.08 -19.33 -3.95
CA SER A 192 27.58 -18.20 -3.17
C SER A 192 26.50 -17.29 -2.59
N ASN A 193 25.30 -17.27 -3.22
CA ASN A 193 24.13 -16.53 -2.73
C ASN A 193 23.05 -17.44 -2.14
N ALA A 194 23.45 -18.52 -1.48
CA ALA A 194 22.54 -19.50 -0.91
C ALA A 194 21.45 -18.87 -0.03
N GLY A 195 21.81 -17.91 0.82
CA GLY A 195 20.87 -17.19 1.69
C GLY A 195 19.77 -16.49 0.91
N GLY A 196 20.12 -15.81 -0.20
CA GLY A 196 19.16 -15.17 -1.08
C GLY A 196 18.20 -16.17 -1.71
N HIS A 197 18.70 -17.27 -2.26
CA HIS A 197 17.87 -18.33 -2.87
C HIS A 197 16.90 -18.96 -1.86
N ILE A 198 17.34 -19.21 -0.64
CA ILE A 198 16.47 -19.73 0.42
C ILE A 198 15.38 -18.71 0.80
N ALA A 199 15.76 -17.45 0.93
CA ALA A 199 14.79 -16.39 1.23
C ALA A 199 13.75 -16.21 0.13
N HIS A 200 14.14 -16.34 -1.15
CA HIS A 200 13.22 -16.33 -2.29
C HIS A 200 12.16 -17.41 -2.17
N LEU A 201 12.56 -18.63 -1.81
CA LEU A 201 11.62 -19.74 -1.61
C LEU A 201 10.64 -19.43 -0.47
N GLY A 202 11.11 -18.83 0.63
CA GLY A 202 10.26 -18.40 1.74
C GLY A 202 9.27 -17.31 1.32
N GLY A 203 9.73 -16.34 0.51
CA GLY A 203 8.89 -15.32 -0.08
C GLY A 203 7.82 -15.91 -1.01
N ALA A 204 8.21 -16.80 -1.92
CA ALA A 204 7.28 -17.47 -2.84
C ALA A 204 6.21 -18.26 -2.09
N LEU A 205 6.59 -19.03 -1.07
CA LEU A 205 5.65 -19.77 -0.21
C LEU A 205 4.66 -18.82 0.49
N ALA A 206 5.13 -17.71 1.02
CA ALA A 206 4.30 -16.70 1.65
C ALA A 206 3.28 -16.09 0.68
N GLY A 207 3.71 -15.80 -0.55
CA GLY A 207 2.85 -15.27 -1.60
C GLY A 207 1.74 -16.23 -2.00
N VAL A 208 2.08 -17.51 -2.23
CA VAL A 208 1.09 -18.57 -2.51
C VAL A 208 0.14 -18.74 -1.32
N TRP A 209 0.67 -18.80 -0.09
CA TRP A 209 -0.14 -18.94 1.12
C TRP A 209 -1.12 -17.78 1.30
N PHE A 210 -0.66 -16.54 1.08
CA PHE A 210 -1.52 -15.36 1.09
C PHE A 210 -2.66 -15.50 0.07
N ALA A 211 -2.35 -15.77 -1.19
CA ALA A 211 -3.36 -15.83 -2.24
C ALA A 211 -4.36 -16.97 -2.04
N ALA A 212 -3.88 -18.16 -1.60
CA ALA A 212 -4.71 -19.31 -1.26
C ALA A 212 -5.63 -19.04 -0.05
N SER A 213 -5.13 -18.36 0.98
CA SER A 213 -5.93 -17.99 2.16
C SER A 213 -6.97 -16.93 1.84
N LEU A 214 -6.59 -15.93 1.06
CA LEU A 214 -7.50 -14.87 0.63
C LEU A 214 -8.66 -15.41 -0.21
N SER A 215 -8.41 -16.40 -1.07
CA SER A 215 -9.46 -17.06 -1.85
C SER A 215 -10.48 -17.81 -0.99
N LYS A 216 -10.11 -18.14 0.26
CA LYS A 216 -10.97 -18.74 1.28
C LYS A 216 -11.57 -17.70 2.25
N GLY A 217 -11.41 -16.41 1.96
CA GLY A 217 -11.93 -15.31 2.80
C GLY A 217 -11.04 -14.90 3.97
N SER A 218 -9.80 -15.43 4.09
CA SER A 218 -8.87 -15.09 5.18
C SER A 218 -7.73 -14.21 4.67
N ASP A 219 -7.65 -12.96 5.15
CA ASP A 219 -6.57 -12.04 4.83
C ASP A 219 -5.42 -12.13 5.84
N LEU A 220 -4.35 -12.84 5.44
CA LEU A 220 -3.13 -13.00 6.24
C LEU A 220 -2.36 -11.70 6.45
N THR A 221 -2.66 -10.65 5.68
CA THR A 221 -1.94 -9.36 5.76
C THR A 221 -2.64 -8.34 6.65
N SER A 222 -3.83 -8.66 7.15
CA SER A 222 -4.67 -7.72 7.90
C SER A 222 -3.98 -7.22 9.19
N TRP A 223 -3.27 -8.09 9.91
CA TRP A 223 -2.52 -7.71 11.12
C TRP A 223 -1.34 -6.79 10.80
N ILE A 224 -0.59 -7.07 9.72
CA ILE A 224 0.50 -6.20 9.23
C ILE A 224 -0.05 -4.82 8.91
N ASN A 225 -1.15 -4.76 8.18
CA ASN A 225 -1.78 -3.50 7.81
C ASN A 225 -2.25 -2.72 9.04
N LYS A 226 -2.82 -3.38 10.04
CA LYS A 226 -3.20 -2.73 11.31
C LYS A 226 -1.99 -2.15 12.04
N CYS A 227 -0.88 -2.90 12.13
CA CYS A 227 0.37 -2.40 12.73
C CYS A 227 0.90 -1.17 11.98
N LEU A 228 0.98 -1.23 10.65
CA LEU A 228 1.45 -0.12 9.83
C LEU A 228 0.54 1.11 9.94
N ASP A 229 -0.78 0.93 9.87
CA ASP A 229 -1.75 2.02 10.00
C ASP A 229 -1.67 2.66 11.40
N THR A 230 -1.42 1.88 12.45
CA THR A 230 -1.21 2.36 13.81
C THR A 230 0.07 3.20 13.91
N LEU A 231 1.20 2.70 13.37
CA LEU A 231 2.46 3.45 13.34
C LEU A 231 2.31 4.78 12.60
N VAL A 232 1.67 4.77 11.42
CA VAL A 232 1.39 6.00 10.66
C VAL A 232 0.50 6.96 11.48
N SER A 233 -0.48 6.45 12.23
CA SER A 233 -1.37 7.29 13.06
C SER A 233 -0.62 7.94 14.23
N ILE A 234 0.39 7.29 14.79
CA ILE A 234 1.24 7.81 15.86
C ILE A 234 2.14 8.94 15.33
N VAL A 235 2.76 8.73 14.15
CA VAL A 235 3.63 9.73 13.52
C VAL A 235 2.84 10.94 13.01
N ASN A 236 1.65 10.71 12.43
CA ASN A 236 0.75 11.74 11.96
C ASN A 236 -0.20 12.21 13.07
N PHE A 237 0.33 12.71 14.18
CA PHE A 237 -0.47 13.30 15.26
C PHE A 237 -1.22 14.54 14.72
N LYS A 238 -2.31 14.32 13.98
CA LYS A 238 -3.25 15.40 13.68
C LYS A 238 -4.05 15.64 14.95
N PRO A 239 -4.01 16.86 15.52
CA PRO A 239 -4.89 17.19 16.62
C PRO A 239 -6.32 16.83 16.18
N ARG A 240 -7.02 16.04 16.98
CA ARG A 240 -8.42 15.68 16.70
C ARG A 240 -9.16 16.98 16.43
N LYS A 241 -9.62 17.20 15.20
CA LYS A 241 -10.54 18.29 14.92
C LYS A 241 -11.68 18.15 15.93
N PRO A 242 -12.02 19.21 16.66
CA PRO A 242 -13.13 19.13 17.61
C PRO A 242 -14.32 18.57 16.85
N LYS A 243 -14.94 17.51 17.39
CA LYS A 243 -16.17 16.96 16.81
C LYS A 243 -17.13 18.13 16.77
N MET A 244 -17.53 18.56 15.57
CA MET A 244 -18.57 19.56 15.41
C MET A 244 -19.79 19.01 16.15
N LYS A 245 -20.06 19.58 17.34
CA LYS A 245 -21.33 19.34 18.03
C LYS A 245 -22.36 20.02 17.16
N VAL A 246 -23.10 19.28 16.38
CA VAL A 246 -24.32 19.78 15.75
C VAL A 246 -25.23 20.11 16.93
N HIS A 247 -25.26 21.36 17.34
CA HIS A 247 -26.32 21.89 18.16
C HIS A 247 -27.56 21.86 17.27
N TYR A 248 -28.41 20.88 17.45
CA TYR A 248 -29.80 20.99 17.05
C TYR A 248 -30.39 22.12 17.91
N GLY A 249 -30.12 23.37 17.48
CA GLY A 249 -30.83 24.51 18.03
C GLY A 249 -32.32 24.28 17.81
N THR A 250 -33.12 24.90 18.61
CA THR A 250 -34.58 24.92 18.64
C THR A 250 -35.27 25.28 17.31
N GLY A 251 -34.68 24.81 16.18
CA GLY A 251 -35.18 25.02 14.82
C GLY A 251 -36.46 24.24 14.49
N LYS A 252 -36.80 23.19 15.25
CA LYS A 252 -38.03 22.44 14.99
C LYS A 252 -39.28 23.33 15.05
N GLN A 253 -39.32 24.28 15.98
CA GLN A 253 -40.44 25.22 16.10
C GLN A 253 -40.48 26.16 14.92
N LYS A 254 -39.33 26.73 14.47
CA LYS A 254 -39.26 27.64 13.33
C LYS A 254 -39.57 26.93 11.99
N ASP A 255 -39.15 25.67 11.84
CA ASP A 255 -39.43 24.87 10.67
C ASP A 255 -40.94 24.47 10.63
N TYR A 256 -41.52 24.16 11.80
CA TYR A 256 -42.99 23.92 11.89
C TYR A 256 -43.77 25.15 11.56
N ASP A 257 -43.41 26.32 12.09
CA ASP A 257 -44.05 27.60 11.83
C ASP A 257 -43.92 28.03 10.37
N TYR A 258 -42.76 27.81 9.78
CA TYR A 258 -42.53 28.07 8.34
C TYR A 258 -43.36 27.16 7.45
N ASN A 259 -43.39 25.86 7.73
CA ASN A 259 -44.19 24.89 6.95
C ASN A 259 -45.68 25.11 7.13
N ALA A 260 -46.13 25.49 8.34
CA ALA A 260 -47.52 25.82 8.60
C ALA A 260 -47.95 27.07 7.82
N ARG A 261 -47.12 28.16 7.78
CA ARG A 261 -47.38 29.37 7.00
C ARG A 261 -47.41 29.07 5.50
N LYS A 262 -46.46 28.27 4.99
CA LYS A 262 -46.40 27.89 3.59
C LYS A 262 -47.63 27.10 3.16
N LYS A 263 -48.10 26.16 4.03
CA LYS A 263 -49.30 25.40 3.79
C LYS A 263 -50.55 26.27 3.78
N ALA A 264 -50.69 27.19 4.75
CA ALA A 264 -51.83 28.13 4.79
C ALA A 264 -51.86 29.05 3.56
N GLN A 265 -50.71 29.51 3.05
CA GLN A 265 -50.64 30.28 1.82
C GLN A 265 -51.06 29.45 0.59
N SER A 266 -50.67 28.17 0.52
CA SER A 266 -51.07 27.27 -0.57
C SER A 266 -52.58 27.05 -0.57
N ASP A 267 -53.12 26.71 0.62
CA ASP A 267 -54.55 26.46 0.78
C ASP A 267 -55.41 27.71 0.42
N GLU A 268 -54.92 28.92 0.75
CA GLU A 268 -55.59 30.17 0.37
C GLU A 268 -55.54 30.42 -1.12
N ILE A 269 -54.41 30.15 -1.79
CA ILE A 269 -54.29 30.28 -3.25
C ILE A 269 -55.21 29.27 -3.96
N ASP A 270 -55.28 28.04 -3.47
CA ASP A 270 -56.15 27.02 -4.03
C ASP A 270 -57.62 27.40 -3.89
N ARG A 271 -58.01 27.99 -2.76
CA ARG A 271 -59.36 28.55 -2.57
C ARG A 271 -59.68 29.66 -3.56
N ILE A 272 -58.73 30.59 -3.81
CA ILE A 272 -58.90 31.68 -4.76
C ILE A 272 -59.00 31.12 -6.18
N LEU A 273 -58.20 30.12 -6.55
CA LEU A 273 -58.28 29.47 -7.86
C LEU A 273 -59.60 28.73 -8.07
N ASP A 274 -60.12 28.07 -7.04
CA ASP A 274 -61.46 27.44 -7.12
C ASP A 274 -62.58 28.47 -7.29
N LYS A 275 -62.48 29.63 -6.62
CA LYS A 275 -63.45 30.73 -6.77
C LYS A 275 -63.37 31.35 -8.17
N LEU A 276 -62.15 31.54 -8.69
CA LEU A 276 -61.88 31.98 -10.04
C LEU A 276 -62.50 31.06 -11.08
N LYS A 277 -62.37 29.74 -10.90
CA LYS A 277 -62.90 28.71 -11.80
C LYS A 277 -64.42 28.66 -11.81
N LYS A 278 -65.04 28.86 -10.63
CA LYS A 278 -66.49 28.78 -10.49
C LYS A 278 -67.24 30.06 -10.88
N SER A 279 -66.70 31.23 -10.58
CA SER A 279 -67.40 32.50 -10.64
C SER A 279 -66.70 33.57 -11.47
N GLY A 280 -65.57 33.23 -12.10
CA GLY A 280 -64.84 34.17 -12.98
C GLY A 280 -64.01 35.22 -12.21
N TYR A 281 -63.14 35.93 -12.94
CA TYR A 281 -62.17 36.90 -12.41
C TYR A 281 -62.80 38.10 -11.69
N GLU A 282 -63.99 38.53 -12.19
CA GLU A 282 -64.69 39.64 -11.59
C GLU A 282 -65.26 39.35 -10.19
N SER A 283 -65.39 38.13 -9.84
CA SER A 283 -65.85 37.70 -8.47
C SER A 283 -64.83 37.82 -7.42
N LEU A 284 -63.54 38.01 -7.77
CA LEU A 284 -62.44 38.11 -6.84
C LEU A 284 -62.35 39.52 -6.25
N THR A 285 -62.06 39.55 -4.91
CA THR A 285 -61.80 40.81 -4.21
C THR A 285 -60.45 41.38 -4.64
N THR A 286 -60.22 42.70 -4.37
CA THR A 286 -58.89 43.31 -4.65
C THR A 286 -57.73 42.64 -3.97
N GLU A 287 -57.93 42.12 -2.77
CA GLU A 287 -56.91 41.42 -2.01
C GLU A 287 -56.64 40.00 -2.58
N GLU A 288 -57.69 39.28 -3.01
CA GLU A 288 -57.56 37.98 -3.69
C GLU A 288 -56.86 38.12 -5.05
N LYS A 289 -57.16 39.18 -5.84
CA LYS A 289 -56.45 39.50 -7.09
C LYS A 289 -54.95 39.76 -6.84
N LYS A 290 -54.61 40.47 -5.78
CA LYS A 290 -53.23 40.77 -5.40
C LYS A 290 -52.49 39.48 -4.95
N SER A 291 -53.09 38.65 -4.11
CA SER A 291 -52.52 37.38 -3.68
C SER A 291 -52.24 36.43 -4.84
N LEU A 292 -53.12 36.36 -5.82
CA LEU A 292 -52.94 35.55 -7.03
C LEU A 292 -51.80 36.08 -7.90
N PHE A 293 -51.69 37.41 -8.05
CA PHE A 293 -50.60 38.05 -8.79
C PHE A 293 -49.24 37.86 -8.13
N ASP A 294 -49.16 37.97 -6.80
CA ASP A 294 -47.93 37.75 -6.07
C ASP A 294 -47.49 36.29 -6.11
N ALA A 295 -48.43 35.35 -6.15
CA ALA A 295 -48.14 33.93 -6.33
C ALA A 295 -47.64 33.59 -7.74
N SER A 296 -48.09 34.31 -8.78
CA SER A 296 -47.64 34.05 -10.16
C SER A 296 -46.21 34.55 -10.46
N LYS A 297 -45.64 35.38 -9.59
CA LYS A 297 -44.27 35.92 -9.71
C LYS A 297 -43.20 35.07 -9.01
N ARG A 298 -43.59 34.02 -8.28
CA ARG A 298 -42.68 33.07 -7.60
C ARG A 298 -42.50 31.80 -8.42
#